data_f97bd5926fe1259bfb4fa02753df1d55
#
_entry.id   f97bd5926fe1259bfb4fa02753df1d55
#
_cell.length_a   1.000
_cell.length_b   1.000
_cell.length_c   1.000
_cell.angle_alpha   90.00
_cell.angle_beta   90.00
_cell.angle_gamma   90.00
#
_symmetry.space_group_name_H-M   'P 1'
#
loop_
_entity.id
_entity.type
_entity.pdbx_description
1 polymer ?
#
loop_
_entity_poly.entity_id
_entity_poly.type
_entity_poly.pdbx_seq_one_letter_code
_entity_poly.pdbx_strand_id
1 'polypeptide(L)'
;GLSSFDKFKTYAQANPSGIGMANAGPGSGNHFAAEQLGQQLNAQFMHVPYRGNAPAVQDVLAGSADCIYMTEAKPYIDAGQLVALATNGSHRDARFPDVPTLTELGLKNSEMTFWQGVFVPASTPDAIAGKLSEALKAAVSDLQANNVLQDAGFAPLFIPPAQASAKIGEDMKKYLSIANTSRIVIE
;
A
#
# COMPACT_ATOMS: atom_id res chain seq x y z
N GLY A 1 20.80 -7.64 10.13
CA GLY A 1 19.71 -7.21 9.24
C GLY A 1 18.52 -6.68 10.02
N LEU A 2 17.65 -5.95 9.33
CA LEU A 2 16.42 -5.37 9.88
C LEU A 2 15.34 -6.47 10.00
N SER A 3 15.43 -7.31 11.03
CA SER A 3 14.61 -8.51 11.19
C SER A 3 13.37 -8.33 12.07
N SER A 4 13.12 -7.11 12.59
CA SER A 4 11.93 -6.74 13.35
C SER A 4 11.63 -5.26 13.20
N PHE A 5 10.39 -4.87 13.49
CA PHE A 5 9.99 -3.47 13.42
C PHE A 5 10.78 -2.58 14.39
N ASP A 6 11.08 -3.05 15.59
CA ASP A 6 11.86 -2.28 16.57
C ASP A 6 13.29 -2.00 16.08
N LYS A 7 13.95 -3.01 15.47
CA LYS A 7 15.27 -2.82 14.85
C LYS A 7 15.19 -1.84 13.69
N PHE A 8 14.16 -1.96 12.85
CA PHE A 8 13.91 -1.02 11.75
C PHE A 8 13.70 0.40 12.26
N LYS A 9 12.84 0.59 13.26
CA LYS A 9 12.59 1.89 13.89
C LYS A 9 13.86 2.51 14.44
N THR A 10 14.63 1.74 15.22
CA THR A 10 15.89 2.20 15.79
C THR A 10 16.89 2.59 14.70
N TYR A 11 17.00 1.76 13.66
CA TYR A 11 17.87 2.04 12.52
C TYR A 11 17.43 3.30 11.77
N ALA A 12 16.13 3.44 11.50
CA ALA A 12 15.56 4.61 10.82
C ALA A 12 15.86 5.92 11.57
N GLN A 13 15.67 5.91 12.88
CA GLN A 13 15.91 7.09 13.73
C GLN A 13 17.40 7.42 13.88
N ALA A 14 18.27 6.42 13.79
CA ALA A 14 19.72 6.60 13.92
C ALA A 14 20.40 7.03 12.60
N ASN A 15 19.71 7.00 11.46
CA ASN A 15 20.26 7.33 10.17
C ASN A 15 19.73 8.70 9.66
N PRO A 16 20.43 9.81 9.94
CA PRO A 16 20.01 11.13 9.50
C PRO A 16 20.03 11.31 7.96
N SER A 17 20.79 10.47 7.26
CA SER A 17 20.80 10.42 5.77
C SER A 17 19.54 9.79 5.19
N GLY A 18 18.70 9.16 6.03
CA GLY A 18 17.51 8.45 5.64
C GLY A 18 17.74 6.99 5.30
N ILE A 19 16.63 6.25 5.18
CA ILE A 19 16.59 4.86 4.70
C ILE A 19 16.11 4.88 3.27
N GLY A 20 16.71 4.09 2.40
CA GLY A 20 16.27 3.88 1.02
C GLY A 20 14.93 3.14 0.97
N MET A 21 13.84 3.89 0.77
CA MET A 21 12.48 3.36 0.67
C MET A 21 12.06 3.26 -0.79
N ALA A 22 12.08 2.06 -1.35
CA ALA A 22 11.63 1.81 -2.71
C ALA A 22 10.10 1.97 -2.83
N ASN A 23 9.65 2.57 -3.94
CA ASN A 23 8.22 2.78 -4.22
C ASN A 23 7.91 2.69 -5.72
N ALA A 24 6.62 2.58 -6.07
CA ALA A 24 6.15 2.39 -7.44
C ALA A 24 6.10 3.70 -8.27
N GLY A 25 6.71 4.75 -7.78
CA GLY A 25 6.80 6.06 -8.42
C GLY A 25 6.20 7.18 -7.56
N PRO A 26 6.49 8.44 -7.90
CA PRO A 26 5.99 9.60 -7.18
C PRO A 26 4.46 9.60 -7.12
N GLY A 27 3.88 9.92 -5.96
CA GLY A 27 2.43 9.94 -5.77
C GLY A 27 1.75 8.57 -5.73
N SER A 28 2.49 7.45 -5.79
CA SER A 28 1.92 6.12 -5.59
C SER A 28 1.47 5.90 -4.14
N GLY A 29 0.53 4.97 -3.92
CA GLY A 29 0.01 4.69 -2.58
C GLY A 29 1.11 4.26 -1.61
N ASN A 30 2.05 3.43 -2.05
CA ASN A 30 3.19 3.02 -1.23
C ASN A 30 4.17 4.18 -0.95
N HIS A 31 4.30 5.16 -1.83
CA HIS A 31 5.05 6.39 -1.55
C HIS A 31 4.39 7.17 -0.38
N PHE A 32 3.06 7.40 -0.43
CA PHE A 32 2.34 8.06 0.65
C PHE A 32 2.38 7.28 1.96
N ALA A 33 2.26 5.94 1.91
CA ALA A 33 2.34 5.11 3.11
C ALA A 33 3.71 5.19 3.78
N ALA A 34 4.77 5.15 2.98
CA ALA A 34 6.13 5.29 3.47
C ALA A 34 6.38 6.67 4.09
N GLU A 35 5.91 7.73 3.45
CA GLU A 35 6.04 9.10 3.97
C GLU A 35 5.31 9.27 5.30
N GLN A 36 4.07 8.75 5.40
CA GLN A 36 3.32 8.77 6.65
C GLN A 36 4.05 8.01 7.76
N LEU A 37 4.63 6.85 7.44
CA LEU A 37 5.42 6.08 8.40
C LEU A 37 6.65 6.86 8.87
N GLY A 38 7.38 7.49 7.95
CA GLY A 38 8.54 8.33 8.29
C GLY A 38 8.18 9.45 9.25
N GLN A 39 7.09 10.17 8.99
CA GLN A 39 6.58 11.23 9.87
C GLN A 39 6.23 10.69 11.26
N GLN A 40 5.54 9.56 11.36
CA GLN A 40 5.16 8.96 12.64
C GLN A 40 6.34 8.42 13.44
N LEU A 41 7.37 7.94 12.78
CA LEU A 41 8.61 7.49 13.42
C LEU A 41 9.58 8.62 13.73
N ASN A 42 9.31 9.84 13.26
CA ASN A 42 10.27 10.95 13.24
C ASN A 42 11.60 10.52 12.62
N ALA A 43 11.51 9.85 11.48
CA ALA A 43 12.63 9.31 10.73
C ALA A 43 12.61 9.83 9.28
N GLN A 44 13.78 10.03 8.71
CA GLN A 44 13.91 10.43 7.31
C GLN A 44 13.93 9.20 6.41
N PHE A 45 13.10 9.20 5.35
CA PHE A 45 13.15 8.21 4.29
C PHE A 45 13.62 8.87 2.99
N MET A 46 14.57 8.22 2.35
CA MET A 46 15.01 8.56 1.01
C MET A 46 14.17 7.74 0.02
N HIS A 47 13.21 8.40 -0.62
CA HIS A 47 12.31 7.74 -1.57
C HIS A 47 13.04 7.40 -2.86
N VAL A 48 13.07 6.11 -3.22
CA VAL A 48 13.68 5.59 -4.45
C VAL A 48 12.54 5.17 -5.39
N PRO A 49 12.20 6.00 -6.40
CA PRO A 49 11.06 5.74 -7.28
C PRO A 49 11.42 4.78 -8.41
N TYR A 50 10.50 3.86 -8.70
CA TYR A 50 10.57 2.91 -9.80
C TYR A 50 9.30 2.98 -10.67
N ARG A 51 9.34 2.35 -11.84
CA ARG A 51 8.16 2.19 -12.71
C ARG A 51 7.32 0.98 -12.27
N GLY A 52 6.79 1.01 -11.03
CA GLY A 52 5.98 -0.06 -10.44
C GLY A 52 6.72 -0.88 -9.39
N ASN A 53 5.98 -1.82 -8.73
CA ASN A 53 6.52 -2.64 -7.64
C ASN A 53 7.55 -3.68 -8.10
N ALA A 54 7.41 -4.23 -9.31
CA ALA A 54 8.29 -5.29 -9.80
C ALA A 54 9.78 -4.89 -9.88
N PRO A 55 10.18 -3.77 -10.52
CA PRO A 55 11.57 -3.33 -10.47
C PRO A 55 11.98 -2.85 -9.07
N ALA A 56 11.06 -2.25 -8.29
CA ALA A 56 11.36 -1.77 -6.94
C ALA A 56 11.79 -2.92 -6.00
N VAL A 57 11.06 -4.04 -6.02
CA VAL A 57 11.40 -5.19 -5.18
C VAL A 57 12.72 -5.85 -5.59
N GLN A 58 13.06 -5.87 -6.87
CA GLN A 58 14.34 -6.43 -7.32
C GLN A 58 15.53 -5.66 -6.74
N ASP A 59 15.44 -4.34 -6.67
CA ASP A 59 16.50 -3.50 -6.10
C ASP A 59 16.59 -3.62 -4.57
N VAL A 60 15.48 -3.88 -3.88
CA VAL A 60 15.52 -4.25 -2.45
C VAL A 60 16.19 -5.60 -2.26
N LEU A 61 15.90 -6.60 -3.10
CA LEU A 61 16.55 -7.91 -3.03
C LEU A 61 18.04 -7.84 -3.35
N ALA A 62 18.43 -6.92 -4.23
CA ALA A 62 19.83 -6.65 -4.58
C ALA A 62 20.57 -5.79 -3.51
N GLY A 63 19.86 -5.22 -2.54
CA GLY A 63 20.42 -4.33 -1.52
C GLY A 63 20.68 -2.90 -2.01
N SER A 64 20.14 -2.51 -3.17
CA SER A 64 20.21 -1.14 -3.68
C SER A 64 19.22 -0.19 -3.01
N ALA A 65 18.18 -0.72 -2.39
CA ALA A 65 17.27 -0.04 -1.48
C ALA A 65 17.08 -0.88 -0.21
N ASP A 66 16.78 -0.22 0.91
CA ASP A 66 16.73 -0.90 2.21
C ASP A 66 15.40 -1.62 2.45
N CYS A 67 14.29 -1.06 1.98
CA CYS A 67 12.95 -1.58 2.22
C CYS A 67 11.93 -1.09 1.19
N ILE A 68 10.75 -1.72 1.22
CA ILE A 68 9.63 -1.40 0.33
C ILE A 68 8.29 -1.56 1.06
N TYR A 69 7.34 -0.70 0.71
CA TYR A 69 5.93 -0.86 1.02
C TYR A 69 5.23 -1.54 -0.15
N MET A 70 4.69 -2.75 0.02
CA MET A 70 4.02 -3.47 -1.07
C MET A 70 2.98 -4.47 -0.56
N THR A 71 2.01 -4.81 -1.40
CA THR A 71 0.97 -5.81 -1.11
C THR A 71 1.37 -7.21 -1.57
N GLU A 72 2.15 -7.31 -2.64
CA GLU A 72 2.52 -8.56 -3.31
C GLU A 72 3.78 -9.23 -2.72
N ALA A 73 4.02 -9.03 -1.41
CA ALA A 73 5.25 -9.47 -0.74
C ALA A 73 5.32 -10.98 -0.46
N LYS A 74 4.16 -11.68 -0.44
CA LYS A 74 4.07 -13.06 0.04
C LYS A 74 5.06 -14.03 -0.64
N PRO A 75 5.22 -14.09 -1.96
CA PRO A 75 6.17 -15.01 -2.59
C PRO A 75 7.61 -14.81 -2.12
N TYR A 76 8.03 -13.58 -1.87
CA TYR A 76 9.39 -13.25 -1.43
C TYR A 76 9.60 -13.57 0.06
N ILE A 77 8.55 -13.43 0.87
CA ILE A 77 8.58 -13.79 2.30
C ILE A 77 8.61 -15.30 2.45
N ASP A 78 7.77 -16.04 1.73
CA ASP A 78 7.74 -17.51 1.73
C ASP A 78 9.08 -18.10 1.25
N ALA A 79 9.75 -17.43 0.31
CA ALA A 79 11.10 -17.80 -0.15
C ALA A 79 12.23 -17.37 0.81
N GLY A 80 11.92 -16.69 1.92
CA GLY A 80 12.91 -16.19 2.87
C GLY A 80 13.78 -15.03 2.35
N GLN A 81 13.36 -14.41 1.26
CA GLN A 81 14.08 -13.30 0.61
C GLN A 81 13.75 -11.93 1.22
N LEU A 82 12.54 -11.78 1.75
CA LEU A 82 12.09 -10.59 2.47
C LEU A 82 11.57 -10.97 3.86
N VAL A 83 11.61 -10.02 4.77
CA VAL A 83 11.01 -10.11 6.10
C VAL A 83 9.89 -9.08 6.21
N ALA A 84 8.66 -9.53 6.53
CA ALA A 84 7.57 -8.63 6.85
C ALA A 84 7.79 -8.04 8.26
N LEU A 85 7.86 -6.72 8.36
CA LEU A 85 8.10 -6.02 9.63
C LEU A 85 6.79 -5.58 10.30
N ALA A 86 5.83 -5.14 9.53
CA ALA A 86 4.51 -4.71 9.96
C ALA A 86 3.53 -4.66 8.78
N THR A 87 2.24 -4.66 9.07
CA THR A 87 1.16 -4.38 8.12
C THR A 87 0.45 -3.08 8.48
N ASN A 88 -0.18 -2.42 7.50
CA ASN A 88 -0.89 -1.15 7.71
C ASN A 88 -2.42 -1.27 7.73
N GLY A 89 -2.95 -2.49 7.83
CA GLY A 89 -4.38 -2.74 7.97
C GLY A 89 -4.90 -2.48 9.38
N SER A 90 -6.24 -2.44 9.52
CA SER A 90 -6.91 -2.38 10.83
C SER A 90 -6.78 -3.69 11.63
N HIS A 91 -6.51 -4.79 10.93
CA HIS A 91 -6.29 -6.12 11.49
C HIS A 91 -5.06 -6.74 10.83
N ARG A 92 -4.47 -7.74 11.50
CA ARG A 92 -3.37 -8.52 10.91
C ARG A 92 -3.81 -9.18 9.61
N ASP A 93 -2.92 -9.21 8.65
CA ASP A 93 -3.16 -9.92 7.39
C ASP A 93 -3.17 -11.44 7.65
N ALA A 94 -4.24 -12.11 7.23
CA ALA A 94 -4.37 -13.57 7.41
C ALA A 94 -3.25 -14.38 6.74
N ARG A 95 -2.59 -13.80 5.74
CA ARG A 95 -1.41 -14.39 5.09
C ARG A 95 -0.16 -14.32 5.96
N PHE A 96 -0.14 -13.42 6.95
CA PHE A 96 0.99 -13.13 7.85
C PHE A 96 0.50 -12.95 9.30
N PRO A 97 -0.08 -13.98 9.93
CA PRO A 97 -0.75 -13.85 11.24
C PRO A 97 0.19 -13.43 12.37
N ASP A 98 1.48 -13.70 12.22
CA ASP A 98 2.50 -13.33 13.22
C ASP A 98 3.05 -11.91 13.02
N VAL A 99 2.74 -11.24 11.90
CA VAL A 99 3.19 -9.88 11.62
C VAL A 99 2.22 -8.87 12.23
N PRO A 100 2.70 -7.99 13.13
CA PRO A 100 1.84 -7.01 13.79
C PRO A 100 1.39 -5.92 12.81
N THR A 101 0.25 -5.29 13.11
CA THR A 101 -0.14 -4.05 12.45
C THR A 101 0.63 -2.86 13.01
N LEU A 102 0.75 -1.79 12.22
CA LEU A 102 1.33 -0.53 12.72
C LEU A 102 0.57 0.04 13.93
N THR A 103 -0.75 -0.18 13.98
CA THR A 103 -1.60 0.21 15.12
C THR A 103 -1.24 -0.57 16.39
N GLU A 104 -1.04 -1.89 16.30
CA GLU A 104 -0.54 -2.72 17.42
C GLU A 104 0.84 -2.27 17.92
N LEU A 105 1.66 -1.72 17.02
CA LEU A 105 2.98 -1.15 17.33
C LEU A 105 2.92 0.30 17.86
N GLY A 106 1.71 0.82 18.13
CA GLY A 106 1.48 2.13 18.73
C GLY A 106 1.43 3.30 17.76
N LEU A 107 1.47 3.06 16.46
CA LEU A 107 1.36 4.11 15.44
C LEU A 107 -0.12 4.39 15.13
N LYS A 108 -0.62 5.54 15.56
CA LYS A 108 -2.02 5.92 15.39
C LYS A 108 -2.28 6.45 13.99
N ASN A 109 -3.49 6.18 13.44
CA ASN A 109 -3.91 6.63 12.12
C ASN A 109 -2.99 6.16 10.98
N SER A 110 -2.28 5.04 11.18
CA SER A 110 -1.36 4.45 10.20
C SER A 110 -2.08 3.62 9.13
N GLU A 111 -3.38 3.40 9.28
CA GLU A 111 -4.17 2.64 8.32
C GLU A 111 -4.20 3.35 6.96
N MET A 112 -3.74 2.66 5.94
CA MET A 112 -3.89 3.07 4.53
C MET A 112 -4.48 1.93 3.74
N THR A 113 -5.60 2.19 3.11
CA THR A 113 -6.27 1.23 2.25
C THR A 113 -5.92 1.52 0.79
N PHE A 114 -5.29 0.57 0.13
CA PHE A 114 -5.09 0.62 -1.32
C PHE A 114 -6.22 -0.13 -1.99
N TRP A 115 -6.83 0.48 -2.98
CA TRP A 115 -7.93 -0.10 -3.74
C TRP A 115 -7.67 0.02 -5.23
N GLN A 116 -8.29 -0.86 -5.99
CA GLN A 116 -8.29 -0.82 -7.45
C GLN A 116 -9.70 -0.43 -7.93
N GLY A 117 -9.77 0.39 -8.95
CA GLY A 117 -11.05 0.84 -9.51
C GLY A 117 -11.08 0.72 -11.03
N VAL A 118 -12.26 0.40 -11.57
CA VAL A 118 -12.53 0.45 -13.01
C VAL A 118 -13.28 1.74 -13.30
N PHE A 119 -12.74 2.53 -14.21
CA PHE A 119 -13.31 3.82 -14.61
C PHE A 119 -13.74 3.78 -16.08
N VAL A 120 -14.80 4.50 -16.40
CA VAL A 120 -15.28 4.70 -17.75
C VAL A 120 -15.32 6.21 -18.07
N PRO A 121 -15.26 6.62 -19.34
CA PRO A 121 -15.45 8.02 -19.72
C PRO A 121 -16.76 8.59 -19.16
N ALA A 122 -16.76 9.85 -18.74
CA ALA A 122 -17.95 10.50 -18.19
C ALA A 122 -19.15 10.54 -19.16
N SER A 123 -18.88 10.44 -20.46
CA SER A 123 -19.90 10.39 -21.51
C SER A 123 -20.50 9.00 -21.74
N THR A 124 -20.06 7.97 -20.98
CA THR A 124 -20.60 6.61 -21.12
C THR A 124 -22.07 6.59 -20.71
N PRO A 125 -23.00 6.08 -21.55
CA PRO A 125 -24.40 5.99 -21.19
C PRO A 125 -24.64 5.17 -19.92
N ASP A 126 -25.56 5.63 -19.06
CA ASP A 126 -25.84 4.99 -17.75
C ASP A 126 -26.19 3.51 -17.89
N ALA A 127 -26.91 3.12 -18.95
CA ALA A 127 -27.25 1.72 -19.20
C ALA A 127 -26.01 0.83 -19.44
N ILE A 128 -24.94 1.38 -20.03
CA ILE A 128 -23.68 0.68 -20.26
C ILE A 128 -22.88 0.65 -18.96
N ALA A 129 -22.76 1.78 -18.28
CA ALA A 129 -22.08 1.86 -17.00
C ALA A 129 -22.70 0.92 -15.95
N GLY A 130 -24.03 0.84 -15.91
CA GLY A 130 -24.77 -0.09 -15.05
C GLY A 130 -24.44 -1.56 -15.34
N LYS A 131 -24.45 -1.96 -16.63
CA LYS A 131 -24.08 -3.33 -17.03
C LYS A 131 -22.64 -3.68 -16.65
N LEU A 132 -21.72 -2.74 -16.84
CA LEU A 132 -20.31 -2.94 -16.44
C LEU A 132 -20.17 -3.09 -14.93
N SER A 133 -20.91 -2.28 -14.15
CA SER A 133 -20.93 -2.36 -12.70
C SER A 133 -21.43 -3.72 -12.20
N GLU A 134 -22.52 -4.24 -12.77
CA GLU A 134 -23.04 -5.56 -12.41
C GLU A 134 -22.09 -6.69 -12.82
N ALA A 135 -21.47 -6.60 -13.99
CA ALA A 135 -20.46 -7.56 -14.42
C ALA A 135 -19.24 -7.55 -13.50
N LEU A 136 -18.77 -6.38 -13.09
CA LEU A 136 -17.65 -6.25 -12.13
C LEU A 136 -18.02 -6.85 -10.77
N LYS A 137 -19.23 -6.58 -10.27
CA LYS A 137 -19.74 -7.17 -9.03
C LYS A 137 -19.73 -8.70 -9.08
N ALA A 138 -20.24 -9.27 -10.17
CA ALA A 138 -20.24 -10.72 -10.37
C ALA A 138 -18.82 -11.28 -10.44
N ALA A 139 -17.92 -10.63 -11.18
CA ALA A 139 -16.51 -11.05 -11.26
C ALA A 139 -15.80 -11.01 -9.91
N VAL A 140 -15.99 -9.97 -9.10
CA VAL A 140 -15.41 -9.88 -7.76
C VAL A 140 -15.93 -11.01 -6.87
N SER A 141 -17.22 -11.34 -6.95
CA SER A 141 -17.81 -12.45 -6.18
C SER A 141 -17.25 -13.80 -6.60
N ASP A 142 -17.03 -14.02 -7.89
CA ASP A 142 -16.43 -15.27 -8.41
C ASP A 142 -14.97 -15.41 -7.99
N LEU A 143 -14.17 -14.34 -8.14
CA LEU A 143 -12.77 -14.31 -7.70
C LEU A 143 -12.62 -14.49 -6.18
N GLN A 144 -13.58 -14.01 -5.40
CA GLN A 144 -13.64 -14.23 -3.96
C GLN A 144 -13.88 -15.71 -3.65
N ALA A 145 -14.85 -16.35 -4.30
CA ALA A 145 -15.17 -17.75 -4.09
C ALA A 145 -13.97 -18.68 -4.39
N ASN A 146 -13.11 -18.28 -5.32
CA ASN A 146 -11.91 -19.02 -5.71
C ASN A 146 -10.62 -18.56 -5.00
N ASN A 147 -10.71 -17.67 -4.00
CA ASN A 147 -9.59 -17.09 -3.24
C ASN A 147 -8.52 -16.35 -4.08
N VAL A 148 -8.78 -16.07 -5.34
CA VAL A 148 -7.79 -15.48 -6.27
C VAL A 148 -7.32 -14.11 -5.80
N LEU A 149 -8.24 -13.29 -5.30
CA LEU A 149 -7.91 -11.95 -4.81
C LEU A 149 -7.14 -12.01 -3.49
N GLN A 150 -7.53 -12.89 -2.57
CA GLN A 150 -6.86 -13.10 -1.29
C GLN A 150 -5.41 -13.58 -1.49
N ASP A 151 -5.22 -14.54 -2.38
CA ASP A 151 -3.89 -15.06 -2.72
C ASP A 151 -3.00 -13.97 -3.33
N ALA A 152 -3.58 -13.07 -4.11
CA ALA A 152 -2.90 -11.91 -4.66
C ALA A 152 -2.70 -10.76 -3.65
N GLY A 153 -3.24 -10.87 -2.43
CA GLY A 153 -3.07 -9.84 -1.39
C GLY A 153 -4.17 -8.80 -1.30
N PHE A 154 -5.29 -9.03 -1.96
CA PHE A 154 -6.42 -8.11 -1.94
C PHE A 154 -7.59 -8.66 -1.13
N ALA A 155 -8.20 -7.83 -0.30
CA ALA A 155 -9.51 -8.13 0.30
C ALA A 155 -10.59 -7.89 -0.77
N PRO A 156 -11.34 -8.93 -1.18
CA PRO A 156 -12.38 -8.75 -2.19
C PRO A 156 -13.52 -7.90 -1.62
N LEU A 157 -13.72 -6.74 -2.23
CA LEU A 157 -14.79 -5.82 -1.85
C LEU A 157 -15.31 -5.11 -3.10
N PHE A 158 -16.57 -5.32 -3.43
CA PHE A 158 -17.23 -4.52 -4.44
C PHE A 158 -17.83 -3.26 -3.81
N ILE A 159 -17.43 -2.09 -4.28
CA ILE A 159 -17.98 -0.80 -3.86
C ILE A 159 -18.80 -0.23 -5.03
N PRO A 160 -20.11 0.02 -4.86
CA PRO A 160 -20.96 0.61 -5.90
C PRO A 160 -20.49 2.01 -6.30
N PRO A 161 -20.76 2.48 -7.55
CA PRO A 161 -20.25 3.75 -8.07
C PRO A 161 -20.51 4.97 -7.17
N ALA A 162 -21.71 5.08 -6.59
CA ALA A 162 -22.02 6.19 -5.68
C ALA A 162 -21.15 6.22 -4.42
N GLN A 163 -20.89 5.04 -3.83
CA GLN A 163 -20.01 4.92 -2.65
C GLN A 163 -18.54 5.07 -3.05
N ALA A 164 -18.14 4.60 -4.23
CA ALA A 164 -16.78 4.78 -4.74
C ALA A 164 -16.43 6.27 -4.88
N SER A 165 -17.34 7.09 -5.37
CA SER A 165 -17.15 8.56 -5.48
C SER A 165 -16.94 9.22 -4.11
N ALA A 166 -17.70 8.83 -3.10
CA ALA A 166 -17.53 9.33 -1.73
C ALA A 166 -16.17 8.92 -1.17
N LYS A 167 -15.79 7.64 -1.32
CA LYS A 167 -14.49 7.13 -0.88
C LYS A 167 -13.32 7.83 -1.55
N ILE A 168 -13.39 8.08 -2.86
CA ILE A 168 -12.36 8.85 -3.59
C ILE A 168 -12.20 10.23 -2.95
N GLY A 169 -13.31 10.92 -2.65
CA GLY A 169 -13.28 12.23 -2.03
C GLY A 169 -12.66 12.22 -0.62
N GLU A 170 -12.89 11.19 0.17
CA GLU A 170 -12.27 11.01 1.50
C GLU A 170 -10.78 10.72 1.38
N ASP A 171 -10.40 9.79 0.51
CA ASP A 171 -9.00 9.41 0.31
C ASP A 171 -8.19 10.59 -0.26
N MET A 172 -8.74 11.36 -1.19
CA MET A 172 -8.11 12.58 -1.69
C MET A 172 -7.76 13.56 -0.56
N LYS A 173 -8.68 13.79 0.39
CA LYS A 173 -8.40 14.67 1.54
C LYS A 173 -7.24 14.13 2.39
N LYS A 174 -7.21 12.81 2.61
CA LYS A 174 -6.13 12.16 3.36
C LYS A 174 -4.78 12.30 2.64
N TYR A 175 -4.73 11.97 1.35
CA TYR A 175 -3.50 12.08 0.57
C TYR A 175 -3.00 13.53 0.45
N LEU A 176 -3.89 14.49 0.24
CA LEU A 176 -3.54 15.91 0.23
C LEU A 176 -3.00 16.38 1.59
N SER A 177 -3.57 15.89 2.69
CA SER A 177 -3.04 16.20 4.02
C SER A 177 -1.60 15.68 4.21
N ILE A 178 -1.32 14.45 3.75
CA ILE A 178 0.04 13.89 3.80
C ILE A 178 0.96 14.69 2.87
N ALA A 179 0.56 14.97 1.64
CA ALA A 179 1.35 15.73 0.67
C ALA A 179 1.73 17.13 1.19
N ASN A 180 0.80 17.82 1.85
CA ASN A 180 1.02 19.15 2.41
C ASN A 180 2.02 19.16 3.58
N THR A 181 2.15 18.05 4.29
CA THR A 181 3.07 17.89 5.43
C THR A 181 4.38 17.21 5.05
N SER A 182 4.46 16.71 3.83
CA SER A 182 5.61 15.99 3.27
C SER A 182 6.26 16.78 2.13
N ARG A 183 7.35 16.23 1.60
CA ARG A 183 8.04 16.77 0.42
C ARG A 183 7.57 16.12 -0.88
N ILE A 184 6.39 15.49 -0.88
CA ILE A 184 5.85 14.86 -2.11
C ILE A 184 5.41 15.96 -3.07
N VAL A 185 6.08 16.05 -4.20
CA VAL A 185 5.64 16.87 -5.34
C VAL A 185 4.78 15.96 -6.22
N ILE A 186 3.51 16.32 -6.37
CA ILE A 186 2.59 15.68 -7.31
C ILE A 186 2.59 16.59 -8.55
N GLU A 187 3.22 16.13 -9.63
CA GLU A 187 3.18 16.80 -10.93
C GLU A 187 1.86 16.55 -11.67
#